data_4838eeb8dff02c758ac737ce88bc2300
#
_entry.id   4838eeb8dff02c758ac737ce88bc2300
#
_cell.length_a   1.000
_cell.length_b   1.000
_cell.length_c   1.000
_cell.angle_alpha   90.00
_cell.angle_beta   90.00
_cell.angle_gamma   90.00
#
_symmetry.space_group_name_H-M   'P 1'
#
loop_
_entity.id
_entity.type
_entity.pdbx_description
1 polymer ?
#
loop_
_entity_poly.entity_id
_entity_poly.type
_entity_poly.pdbx_seq_one_letter_code
_entity_poly.pdbx_strand_id
1 'polypeptide(L)'
;MRVAERRLVLDTNTLVSRLLLPQGTAGRAVDKALAEGVLLASEATMSELADVLSRPKFDRYVSVEDRRRFLLLLGGVVRIIPITHRIQVCRDPKDDMLLHVALNGEAQTLVTGDKDLLVLADHVGPSHGLQILTPGDYLNVNPH
;
A
#
# COMPACT_ATOMS: atom_id res chain seq x y z
N MET A 1 20.27 -1.56 21.65
CA MET A 1 19.16 -2.44 21.26
C MET A 1 18.64 -2.04 19.87
N ARG A 2 18.42 -3.02 19.01
CA ARG A 2 17.91 -2.76 17.69
C ARG A 2 16.39 -2.77 17.70
N VAL A 3 15.78 -1.68 17.22
CA VAL A 3 14.33 -1.62 17.04
C VAL A 3 13.96 -2.32 15.75
N ALA A 4 12.95 -3.19 15.80
CA ALA A 4 12.48 -3.88 14.61
C ALA A 4 11.92 -2.87 13.61
N GLU A 5 12.28 -3.06 12.34
CA GLU A 5 11.78 -2.23 11.24
C GLU A 5 10.30 -2.50 10.99
N ARG A 6 9.50 -1.45 10.90
CA ARG A 6 8.10 -1.57 10.50
C ARG A 6 8.00 -1.61 8.99
N ARG A 7 7.35 -2.62 8.48
CA ARG A 7 7.15 -2.81 7.05
C ARG A 7 5.67 -2.79 6.74
N LEU A 8 5.28 -1.94 5.81
CA LEU A 8 3.89 -1.69 5.48
C LEU A 8 3.67 -1.81 3.98
N VAL A 9 2.47 -2.26 3.61
CA VAL A 9 2.02 -2.26 2.23
C VAL A 9 0.75 -1.41 2.19
N LEU A 10 0.67 -0.50 1.24
CA LEU A 10 -0.51 0.34 1.00
C LEU A 10 -1.08 0.00 -0.37
N ASP A 11 -2.41 -0.12 -0.47
CA ASP A 11 -3.01 -0.42 -1.75
C ASP A 11 -2.96 0.79 -2.69
N THR A 12 -3.18 0.52 -3.97
CA THR A 12 -3.10 1.54 -5.01
C THR A 12 -4.06 2.70 -4.76
N ASN A 13 -5.29 2.41 -4.37
CA ASN A 13 -6.29 3.45 -4.12
C ASN A 13 -5.91 4.35 -2.95
N THR A 14 -5.31 3.80 -1.90
CA THR A 14 -4.82 4.58 -0.77
C THR A 14 -3.72 5.54 -1.23
N LEU A 15 -2.79 5.07 -2.03
CA LEU A 15 -1.71 5.90 -2.56
C LEU A 15 -2.23 7.01 -3.48
N VAL A 16 -3.15 6.67 -4.38
CA VAL A 16 -3.77 7.65 -5.28
C VAL A 16 -4.54 8.71 -4.49
N SER A 17 -5.23 8.29 -3.43
CA SER A 17 -5.98 9.22 -2.57
C SER A 17 -5.06 10.24 -1.89
N ARG A 18 -3.83 9.87 -1.58
CA ARG A 18 -2.85 10.82 -1.04
C ARG A 18 -2.59 11.97 -2.00
N LEU A 19 -2.53 11.66 -3.29
CA LEU A 19 -2.31 12.67 -4.32
C LEU A 19 -3.54 13.57 -4.52
N LEU A 20 -4.73 12.97 -4.52
CA LEU A 20 -5.97 13.69 -4.80
C LEU A 20 -6.48 14.49 -3.59
N LEU A 21 -6.38 13.92 -2.40
CA LEU A 21 -6.89 14.49 -1.15
C LEU A 21 -5.86 14.31 -0.03
N PRO A 22 -4.77 15.10 -0.04
CA PRO A 22 -3.67 14.91 0.92
C PRO A 22 -4.11 14.96 2.38
N GLN A 23 -5.14 15.75 2.69
CA GLN A 23 -5.64 15.90 4.06
C GLN A 23 -6.73 14.90 4.42
N GLY A 24 -7.15 14.05 3.47
CA GLY A 24 -8.14 13.01 3.73
C GLY A 24 -7.56 11.87 4.56
N THR A 25 -8.44 10.96 4.98
CA THR A 25 -8.06 9.81 5.82
C THR A 25 -6.96 8.96 5.17
N ALA A 26 -7.14 8.60 3.91
CA ALA A 26 -6.15 7.80 3.20
C ALA A 26 -4.82 8.55 3.04
N GLY A 27 -4.88 9.85 2.70
CA GLY A 27 -3.67 10.66 2.56
C GLY A 27 -2.87 10.74 3.85
N ARG A 28 -3.56 10.94 4.97
CA ARG A 28 -2.91 11.00 6.28
C ARG A 28 -2.32 9.64 6.67
N ALA A 29 -2.97 8.53 6.26
CA ALA A 29 -2.45 7.20 6.50
C ALA A 29 -1.14 6.96 5.73
N VAL A 30 -1.05 7.45 4.50
CA VAL A 30 0.20 7.37 3.71
C VAL A 30 1.32 8.13 4.42
N ASP A 31 1.04 9.36 4.87
CA ASP A 31 2.04 10.17 5.56
C ASP A 31 2.51 9.51 6.85
N LYS A 32 1.59 8.92 7.61
CA LYS A 32 1.95 8.19 8.83
C LYS A 32 2.86 7.00 8.52
N ALA A 33 2.51 6.22 7.49
CA ALA A 33 3.30 5.05 7.10
C ALA A 33 4.72 5.44 6.69
N LEU A 34 4.86 6.52 5.93
CA LEU A 34 6.17 7.02 5.51
C LEU A 34 7.00 7.52 6.69
N ALA A 35 6.35 8.11 7.70
CA ALA A 35 7.03 8.62 8.88
C ALA A 35 7.45 7.50 9.85
N GLU A 36 6.69 6.41 9.92
CA GLU A 36 6.87 5.38 10.94
C GLU A 36 7.54 4.10 10.44
N GLY A 37 7.64 3.90 9.13
CA GLY A 37 8.15 2.64 8.64
C GLY A 37 8.66 2.70 7.21
N VAL A 38 8.79 1.52 6.64
CA VAL A 38 9.25 1.33 5.26
C VAL A 38 8.06 0.83 4.43
N LEU A 39 7.76 1.53 3.35
CA LEU A 39 6.76 1.09 2.39
C LEU A 39 7.37 0.03 1.48
N LEU A 40 6.67 -1.10 1.38
CA LEU A 40 7.05 -2.17 0.48
C LEU A 40 6.21 -2.10 -0.79
N ALA A 41 6.81 -2.44 -1.91
CA ALA A 41 6.14 -2.58 -3.18
C ALA A 41 6.81 -3.67 -4.00
N SER A 42 6.20 -4.07 -5.09
CA SER A 42 6.83 -4.93 -6.08
C SER A 42 6.85 -4.20 -7.42
N GLU A 43 7.55 -4.75 -8.39
CA GLU A 43 7.48 -4.21 -9.75
C GLU A 43 6.04 -4.21 -10.25
N ALA A 44 5.28 -5.27 -9.95
CA ALA A 44 3.88 -5.39 -10.36
C ALA A 44 3.00 -4.32 -9.72
N THR A 45 3.13 -4.07 -8.40
CA THR A 45 2.31 -3.06 -7.74
C THR A 45 2.70 -1.65 -8.15
N MET A 46 3.97 -1.36 -8.40
CA MET A 46 4.39 -0.07 -8.92
C MET A 46 3.91 0.16 -10.35
N SER A 47 3.92 -0.88 -11.17
CA SER A 47 3.38 -0.81 -12.53
C SER A 47 1.88 -0.54 -12.51
N GLU A 48 1.14 -1.18 -11.61
CA GLU A 48 -0.30 -0.93 -11.43
C GLU A 48 -0.56 0.52 -11.02
N LEU A 49 0.24 1.05 -10.09
CA LEU A 49 0.11 2.43 -9.67
C LEU A 49 0.35 3.39 -10.84
N ALA A 50 1.39 3.15 -11.62
CA ALA A 50 1.70 3.98 -12.80
C ALA A 50 0.55 3.94 -13.81
N ASP A 51 -0.02 2.75 -14.05
CA ASP A 51 -1.14 2.58 -14.95
C ASP A 51 -2.36 3.37 -14.47
N VAL A 52 -2.72 3.24 -13.20
CA VAL A 52 -3.86 3.95 -12.61
C VAL A 52 -3.66 5.46 -12.71
N LEU A 53 -2.46 5.94 -12.39
CA LEU A 53 -2.15 7.37 -12.43
C LEU A 53 -2.14 7.95 -13.85
N SER A 54 -2.03 7.11 -14.89
CA SER A 54 -2.06 7.57 -16.28
C SER A 54 -3.47 7.80 -16.81
N ARG A 55 -4.50 7.42 -16.07
CA ARG A 55 -5.88 7.46 -16.56
C ARG A 55 -6.38 8.89 -16.76
N PRO A 56 -7.03 9.17 -17.92
CA PRO A 56 -7.51 10.53 -18.21
C PRO A 56 -8.52 11.09 -17.21
N LYS A 57 -9.20 10.24 -16.46
CA LYS A 57 -10.17 10.70 -15.46
C LYS A 57 -9.55 11.60 -14.38
N PHE A 58 -8.23 11.54 -14.21
CA PHE A 58 -7.53 12.36 -13.23
C PHE A 58 -7.10 13.73 -13.77
N ASP A 59 -7.23 13.96 -15.09
CA ASP A 59 -6.77 15.21 -15.72
C ASP A 59 -7.44 16.44 -15.12
N ARG A 60 -8.67 16.29 -14.64
CA ARG A 60 -9.44 17.40 -14.04
C ARG A 60 -8.95 17.81 -12.65
N TYR A 61 -8.23 16.93 -11.98
CA TYR A 61 -7.89 17.10 -10.57
C TYR A 61 -6.41 17.28 -10.33
N VAL A 62 -5.57 16.62 -11.12
CA VAL A 62 -4.13 16.63 -10.92
C VAL A 62 -3.44 16.64 -12.28
N SER A 63 -2.47 17.54 -12.47
CA SER A 63 -1.71 17.59 -13.71
C SER A 63 -0.93 16.29 -13.93
N VAL A 64 -0.65 15.99 -15.19
CA VAL A 64 0.20 14.82 -15.55
C VAL A 64 1.57 14.98 -14.89
N GLU A 65 2.08 16.21 -14.84
CA GLU A 65 3.38 16.51 -14.26
C GLU A 65 3.43 16.20 -12.75
N ASP A 66 2.38 16.59 -12.02
CA ASP A 66 2.28 16.32 -10.59
C ASP A 66 2.14 14.82 -10.32
N ARG A 67 1.40 14.11 -11.15
CA ARG A 67 1.26 12.64 -11.03
C ARG A 67 2.59 11.95 -11.27
N ARG A 68 3.36 12.42 -12.25
CA ARG A 68 4.69 11.88 -12.55
C ARG A 68 5.66 12.14 -11.40
N ARG A 69 5.61 13.35 -10.84
CA ARG A 69 6.46 13.72 -9.69
C ARG A 69 6.15 12.84 -8.48
N PHE A 70 4.86 12.63 -8.20
CA PHE A 70 4.44 11.76 -7.10
C PHE A 70 5.01 10.34 -7.27
N LEU A 71 4.89 9.79 -8.48
CA LEU A 71 5.38 8.44 -8.77
C LEU A 71 6.90 8.35 -8.61
N LEU A 72 7.63 9.36 -9.05
CA LEU A 72 9.10 9.41 -8.90
C LEU A 72 9.51 9.48 -7.44
N LEU A 73 8.86 10.34 -6.66
CA LEU A 73 9.17 10.49 -5.24
C LEU A 73 8.87 9.20 -4.48
N LEU A 74 7.72 8.60 -4.75
CA LEU A 74 7.35 7.34 -4.12
C LEU A 74 8.34 6.23 -4.49
N GLY A 75 8.69 6.12 -5.77
CA GLY A 75 9.66 5.14 -6.24
C GLY A 75 11.03 5.26 -5.58
N GLY A 76 11.38 6.47 -5.15
CA GLY A 76 12.65 6.71 -4.44
C GLY A 76 12.64 6.30 -2.98
N VAL A 77 11.47 6.08 -2.38
CA VAL A 77 11.37 5.75 -0.95
C VAL A 77 10.84 4.34 -0.68
N VAL A 78 10.15 3.71 -1.64
CA VAL A 78 9.67 2.34 -1.44
C VAL A 78 10.81 1.34 -1.54
N ARG A 79 10.66 0.23 -0.83
CA ARG A 79 11.57 -0.92 -0.98
C ARG A 79 10.90 -1.92 -1.91
N ILE A 80 11.57 -2.24 -3.01
CA ILE A 80 11.05 -3.21 -3.97
C ILE A 80 11.36 -4.63 -3.49
N ILE A 81 10.33 -5.44 -3.34
CA ILE A 81 10.42 -6.80 -2.84
C ILE A 81 10.35 -7.78 -4.02
N PRO A 82 11.33 -8.67 -4.16
CA PRO A 82 11.24 -9.76 -5.14
C PRO A 82 10.13 -10.72 -4.74
N ILE A 83 9.31 -11.10 -5.69
CA ILE A 83 8.19 -12.00 -5.43
C ILE A 83 8.60 -13.43 -5.82
N THR A 84 8.86 -14.27 -4.82
CA THR A 84 9.27 -15.66 -5.00
C THR A 84 8.13 -16.63 -4.71
N HIS A 85 7.20 -16.25 -3.83
CA HIS A 85 6.03 -17.07 -3.49
C HIS A 85 4.77 -16.32 -3.89
N ARG A 86 3.84 -17.03 -4.55
CA ARG A 86 2.57 -16.46 -5.01
C ARG A 86 1.42 -17.28 -4.48
N ILE A 87 0.29 -16.57 -4.19
CA ILE A 87 -0.94 -17.20 -3.75
C ILE A 87 -2.09 -16.70 -4.64
N GLN A 88 -3.17 -17.48 -4.68
CA GLN A 88 -4.38 -17.08 -5.39
C GLN A 88 -5.55 -17.28 -4.42
N VAL A 89 -5.91 -16.20 -3.71
CA VAL A 89 -7.00 -16.22 -2.73
C VAL A 89 -8.05 -15.15 -2.98
N CYS A 90 -7.74 -14.14 -3.78
CA CYS A 90 -8.65 -13.05 -4.10
C CYS A 90 -9.31 -13.27 -5.46
N ARG A 91 -10.53 -12.74 -5.61
CA ARG A 91 -11.21 -12.78 -6.90
C ARG A 91 -10.48 -11.96 -7.96
N ASP A 92 -9.93 -10.82 -7.56
CA ASP A 92 -9.15 -9.96 -8.45
C ASP A 92 -7.66 -10.27 -8.27
N PRO A 93 -6.94 -10.68 -9.34
CA PRO A 93 -5.50 -10.92 -9.25
C PRO A 93 -4.69 -9.72 -8.79
N LYS A 94 -5.19 -8.50 -8.97
CA LYS A 94 -4.51 -7.29 -8.50
C LYS A 94 -4.47 -7.23 -6.98
N ASP A 95 -5.49 -7.76 -6.31
CA ASP A 95 -5.50 -7.85 -4.85
C ASP A 95 -4.49 -8.88 -4.36
N ASP A 96 -4.34 -9.99 -5.07
CA ASP A 96 -3.30 -10.98 -4.77
C ASP A 96 -1.90 -10.37 -4.85
N MET A 97 -1.66 -9.44 -5.77
CA MET A 97 -0.35 -8.79 -5.90
C MET A 97 0.05 -8.05 -4.62
N LEU A 98 -0.91 -7.43 -3.93
CA LEU A 98 -0.66 -6.75 -2.66
C LEU A 98 -0.28 -7.76 -1.56
N LEU A 99 -0.98 -8.89 -1.52
CA LEU A 99 -0.65 -9.96 -0.58
C LEU A 99 0.73 -10.56 -0.88
N HIS A 100 1.10 -10.70 -2.15
CA HIS A 100 2.44 -11.17 -2.52
C HIS A 100 3.52 -10.28 -1.92
N VAL A 101 3.36 -8.97 -2.01
CA VAL A 101 4.32 -8.03 -1.41
C VAL A 101 4.37 -8.20 0.09
N ALA A 102 3.21 -8.24 0.73
CA ALA A 102 3.13 -8.34 2.18
C ALA A 102 3.77 -9.64 2.69
N LEU A 103 3.50 -10.75 2.05
CA LEU A 103 4.01 -12.05 2.49
C LEU A 103 5.50 -12.23 2.16
N ASN A 104 5.93 -11.88 0.95
CA ASN A 104 7.33 -12.01 0.56
C ASN A 104 8.23 -11.00 1.29
N GLY A 105 7.69 -9.83 1.61
CA GLY A 105 8.42 -8.79 2.34
C GLY A 105 8.28 -8.87 3.85
N GLU A 106 7.51 -9.83 4.36
CA GLU A 106 7.26 -9.98 5.80
C GLU A 106 6.72 -8.69 6.42
N ALA A 107 5.72 -8.09 5.76
CA ALA A 107 5.07 -6.89 6.27
C ALA A 107 4.25 -7.21 7.52
N GLN A 108 4.21 -6.27 8.45
CA GLN A 108 3.34 -6.37 9.63
C GLN A 108 1.94 -5.83 9.34
N THR A 109 1.82 -4.90 8.40
CA THR A 109 0.55 -4.22 8.13
C THR A 109 0.33 -4.03 6.64
N LEU A 110 -0.89 -4.34 6.20
CA LEU A 110 -1.42 -4.01 4.87
C LEU A 110 -2.59 -3.05 5.09
N VAL A 111 -2.49 -1.85 4.53
CA VAL A 111 -3.54 -0.82 4.66
C VAL A 111 -4.33 -0.78 3.36
N THR A 112 -5.64 -1.01 3.46
CA THR A 112 -6.50 -1.07 2.29
C THR A 112 -7.93 -0.68 2.65
N GLY A 113 -8.63 -0.08 1.69
CA GLY A 113 -10.08 0.13 1.79
C GLY A 113 -10.89 -0.95 1.08
N ASP A 114 -10.24 -1.91 0.46
CA ASP A 114 -10.91 -2.95 -0.33
C ASP A 114 -11.48 -4.04 0.58
N LYS A 115 -12.80 -4.25 0.48
CA LYS A 115 -13.50 -5.24 1.30
C LYS A 115 -13.02 -6.67 1.03
N ASP A 116 -12.64 -6.98 -0.20
CA ASP A 116 -12.17 -8.32 -0.55
C ASP A 116 -10.84 -8.66 0.15
N LEU A 117 -10.02 -7.66 0.44
CA LEU A 117 -8.81 -7.84 1.22
C LEU A 117 -9.08 -7.82 2.72
N LEU A 118 -9.97 -6.93 3.16
CA LEU A 118 -10.30 -6.80 4.60
C LEU A 118 -10.91 -8.07 5.18
N VAL A 119 -11.70 -8.81 4.39
CA VAL A 119 -12.29 -10.08 4.87
C VAL A 119 -11.24 -11.16 5.10
N LEU A 120 -10.04 -11.01 4.58
CA LEU A 120 -8.96 -11.97 4.78
C LEU A 120 -8.18 -11.72 6.08
N ALA A 121 -8.47 -10.63 6.81
CA ALA A 121 -7.73 -10.27 8.01
C ALA A 121 -7.69 -11.41 9.04
N ASP A 122 -8.80 -12.15 9.20
CA ASP A 122 -8.90 -13.23 10.18
C ASP A 122 -8.37 -14.57 9.64
N HIS A 123 -8.16 -14.69 8.35
CA HIS A 123 -7.76 -15.95 7.70
C HIS A 123 -6.29 -15.99 7.35
N VAL A 124 -5.83 -15.00 6.59
CA VAL A 124 -4.44 -14.93 6.12
C VAL A 124 -3.55 -14.26 7.17
N GLY A 125 -4.07 -13.22 7.82
CA GLY A 125 -3.29 -12.39 8.73
C GLY A 125 -2.63 -13.15 9.86
N PRO A 126 -3.39 -13.93 10.68
CA PRO A 126 -2.81 -14.57 11.86
C PRO A 126 -1.68 -15.55 11.55
N SER A 127 -1.76 -16.29 10.44
CA SER A 127 -0.73 -17.26 10.10
C SER A 127 0.57 -16.62 9.62
N HIS A 128 0.56 -15.34 9.26
CA HIS A 128 1.73 -14.62 8.74
C HIS A 128 2.13 -13.40 9.57
N GLY A 129 1.46 -13.17 10.70
CA GLY A 129 1.70 -12.00 11.53
C GLY A 129 1.34 -10.70 10.83
N LEU A 130 0.40 -10.75 9.89
CA LEU A 130 -0.02 -9.61 9.08
C LEU A 130 -1.35 -9.05 9.58
N GLN A 131 -1.39 -7.76 9.88
CA GLN A 131 -2.64 -7.03 10.13
C GLN A 131 -3.12 -6.41 8.82
N ILE A 132 -4.40 -6.58 8.50
CA ILE A 132 -5.03 -5.92 7.35
C ILE A 132 -6.02 -4.90 7.92
N LEU A 133 -5.75 -3.62 7.69
CA LEU A 133 -6.47 -2.51 8.30
C LEU A 133 -6.96 -1.52 7.26
N THR A 134 -8.08 -0.85 7.56
CA THR A 134 -8.49 0.32 6.77
C THR A 134 -7.54 1.49 7.07
N PRO A 135 -7.46 2.50 6.17
CA PRO A 135 -6.70 3.71 6.48
C PRO A 135 -7.11 4.36 7.80
N GLY A 136 -8.44 4.41 8.07
CA GLY A 136 -8.93 4.97 9.31
C GLY A 136 -8.46 4.21 10.54
N ASP A 137 -8.56 2.89 10.50
CA ASP A 137 -8.11 2.05 11.62
C ASP A 137 -6.59 2.15 11.81
N TYR A 138 -5.85 2.21 10.71
CA TYR A 138 -4.40 2.37 10.78
C TYR A 138 -4.00 3.68 11.47
N LEU A 139 -4.73 4.77 11.20
CA LEU A 139 -4.46 6.05 11.85
C LEU A 139 -4.60 5.99 13.38
N ASN A 140 -5.39 5.05 13.89
CA ASN A 140 -5.61 4.88 15.32
C ASN A 140 -4.62 3.91 15.98
N VAL A 141 -3.74 3.30 15.20
CA VAL A 141 -2.72 2.41 15.76
C VAL A 141 -1.58 3.25 16.34
N ASN A 142 -1.21 2.94 17.59
CA ASN A 142 -0.11 3.65 18.23
C ASN A 142 1.23 3.24 17.63
N PRO A 143 2.13 4.21 17.38
CA PRO A 143 3.48 3.89 16.93
C PRO A 143 4.30 3.31 18.08
N HIS A 144 5.09 2.34 17.79
CA HIS A 144 6.01 1.77 18.79
C HIS A 144 7.35 1.50 18.17
#